data_14d45129db377805e4578db1cbc91390
#
_entry.id   14d45129db377805e4578db1cbc91390
#
_cell.length_a   1.000
_cell.length_b   1.000
_cell.length_c   1.000
_cell.angle_alpha   90.00
_cell.angle_beta   90.00
_cell.angle_gamma   90.00
#
_symmetry.space_group_name_H-M   'P 1'
#
loop_
_entity.id
_entity.type
_entity.pdbx_description
1 polymer ?
#
loop_
_entity_poly.entity_id
_entity_poly.type
_entity_poly.pdbx_seq_one_letter_code
_entity_poly.pdbx_strand_id
1 'polypeptide(L)'
;MSQPALRVVENSMDKSKALDAALAQIERAFGKGSVMKLGQRDSAVEIDAISTGSLGLDIALGIGGLPRGRIIEIYGPESSGKTTLALHVVAEAQKKGGTCAFVDAEHALDASYAKKLGCDIENLLISQPDTGEQALEITDTLVRSNAVDILVIDSVAALVPRAEIEGEMGDSHVGLQARLVFDARNAFGQDRRPNVVAL
;
A
#
# COMPACT_ATOMS: atom_id res chain seq x y z
N MET A 1 16.53 -45.42 49.71
CA MET A 1 15.42 -45.14 48.78
C MET A 1 15.89 -44.07 47.82
N SER A 2 16.27 -44.46 46.61
CA SER A 2 16.81 -43.55 45.56
C SER A 2 15.66 -43.16 44.65
N GLN A 3 15.42 -41.84 44.49
CA GLN A 3 14.44 -41.30 43.55
C GLN A 3 15.01 -41.37 42.13
N PRO A 4 14.22 -41.74 41.12
CA PRO A 4 14.70 -41.75 39.74
C PRO A 4 14.73 -40.32 39.19
N ALA A 5 15.88 -39.90 38.69
CA ALA A 5 16.08 -38.67 37.97
C ALA A 5 15.29 -38.71 36.65
N LEU A 6 14.43 -37.71 36.45
CA LEU A 6 13.65 -37.50 35.21
C LEU A 6 14.60 -37.27 34.02
N ARG A 7 14.62 -38.19 33.04
CA ARG A 7 15.23 -38.00 31.72
C ARG A 7 14.44 -37.02 30.88
N VAL A 8 14.88 -35.75 30.83
CA VAL A 8 14.30 -34.70 29.98
C VAL A 8 15.09 -34.49 28.67
N VAL A 9 16.10 -35.24 28.38
CA VAL A 9 17.10 -34.94 27.33
C VAL A 9 16.82 -35.57 25.95
N GLU A 10 15.95 -36.58 25.85
CA GLU A 10 15.74 -37.28 24.56
C GLU A 10 14.71 -36.66 23.59
N ASN A 11 13.92 -35.67 24.01
CA ASN A 11 12.77 -35.18 23.22
C ASN A 11 13.08 -34.00 22.27
N SER A 12 14.24 -33.34 22.37
CA SER A 12 14.59 -32.22 21.51
C SER A 12 15.28 -32.61 20.18
N MET A 13 16.11 -33.65 20.21
CA MET A 13 16.77 -34.16 18.99
C MET A 13 15.77 -34.85 18.04
N ASP A 14 14.76 -35.55 18.57
CA ASP A 14 13.73 -36.19 17.77
C ASP A 14 12.80 -35.16 17.11
N LYS A 15 12.48 -34.07 17.80
CA LYS A 15 11.67 -32.96 17.24
C LYS A 15 12.38 -32.22 16.12
N SER A 16 13.69 -32.01 16.23
CA SER A 16 14.48 -31.37 15.18
C SER A 16 14.51 -32.21 13.91
N LYS A 17 14.82 -33.54 14.05
CA LYS A 17 14.82 -34.46 12.93
C LYS A 17 13.46 -34.59 12.26
N ALA A 18 12.39 -34.64 13.05
CA ALA A 18 11.03 -34.70 12.53
C ALA A 18 10.67 -33.43 11.76
N LEU A 19 11.09 -32.27 12.26
CA LEU A 19 10.90 -30.96 11.56
C LEU A 19 11.68 -30.91 10.26
N ASP A 20 12.95 -31.33 10.27
CA ASP A 20 13.80 -31.35 9.06
C ASP A 20 13.24 -32.31 8.00
N ALA A 21 12.72 -33.47 8.40
CA ALA A 21 12.05 -34.40 7.49
C ALA A 21 10.75 -33.79 6.89
N ALA A 22 9.94 -33.08 7.70
CA ALA A 22 8.74 -32.40 7.24
C ALA A 22 9.07 -31.27 6.26
N LEU A 23 10.09 -30.45 6.55
CA LEU A 23 10.55 -29.39 5.67
C LEU A 23 11.05 -29.96 4.33
N ALA A 24 11.84 -31.04 4.35
CA ALA A 24 12.30 -31.70 3.14
C ALA A 24 11.15 -32.29 2.30
N GLN A 25 10.07 -32.77 2.94
CA GLN A 25 8.88 -33.24 2.25
C GLN A 25 8.11 -32.09 1.59
N ILE A 26 7.96 -30.95 2.29
CA ILE A 26 7.31 -29.75 1.76
C ILE A 26 8.10 -29.20 0.57
N GLU A 27 9.42 -29.11 0.67
CA GLU A 27 10.27 -28.64 -0.44
C GLU A 27 10.19 -29.54 -1.67
N ARG A 28 10.04 -30.86 -1.51
CA ARG A 28 9.82 -31.78 -2.63
C ARG A 28 8.45 -31.62 -3.29
N ALA A 29 7.42 -31.34 -2.50
CA ALA A 29 6.04 -31.22 -2.99
C ALA A 29 5.75 -29.85 -3.62
N PHE A 30 6.33 -28.78 -3.08
CA PHE A 30 5.96 -27.40 -3.41
C PHE A 30 7.14 -26.55 -3.91
N GLY A 31 8.36 -27.10 -3.98
CA GLY A 31 9.56 -26.41 -4.42
C GLY A 31 10.39 -25.79 -3.28
N LYS A 32 11.66 -25.49 -3.59
CA LYS A 32 12.57 -24.83 -2.63
C LYS A 32 12.05 -23.46 -2.23
N GLY A 33 12.11 -23.16 -0.93
CA GLY A 33 11.68 -21.86 -0.39
C GLY A 33 10.19 -21.77 -0.05
N SER A 34 9.41 -22.87 -0.19
CA SER A 34 8.00 -22.92 0.22
C SER A 34 7.82 -22.71 1.72
N VAL A 35 8.84 -23.04 2.53
CA VAL A 35 8.92 -22.75 3.96
C VAL A 35 10.31 -22.20 4.26
N MET A 36 10.37 -21.05 4.93
CA MET A 36 11.62 -20.41 5.33
C MET A 36 11.55 -20.00 6.80
N LYS A 37 12.68 -20.07 7.50
CA LYS A 37 12.79 -19.45 8.83
C LYS A 37 12.92 -17.94 8.66
N LEU A 38 12.07 -17.18 9.33
CA LEU A 38 12.03 -15.70 9.18
C LEU A 38 13.37 -15.02 9.49
N GLY A 39 14.18 -15.61 10.39
CA GLY A 39 15.52 -15.10 10.73
C GLY A 39 16.65 -15.54 9.80
N GLN A 40 16.38 -16.35 8.76
CA GLN A 40 17.39 -16.83 7.78
C GLN A 40 17.34 -16.04 6.46
N ARG A 41 16.64 -14.92 6.39
CA ARG A 41 16.77 -14.02 5.23
C ARG A 41 18.18 -13.44 5.25
N ASP A 42 19.05 -13.98 4.42
CA ASP A 42 20.33 -13.37 4.08
C ASP A 42 20.06 -12.05 3.36
N SER A 43 20.35 -10.96 4.00
CA SER A 43 20.15 -9.56 3.66
C SER A 43 18.77 -9.00 4.05
N ALA A 44 18.79 -7.97 4.87
CA ALA A 44 17.69 -7.01 4.95
C ALA A 44 17.47 -6.49 3.52
N VAL A 45 16.31 -6.80 2.94
CA VAL A 45 15.92 -6.23 1.66
C VAL A 45 15.87 -4.72 1.90
N GLU A 46 16.81 -3.99 1.31
CA GLU A 46 16.83 -2.54 1.36
C GLU A 46 15.55 -2.06 0.67
N ILE A 47 14.60 -1.58 1.46
CA ILE A 47 13.31 -1.11 0.96
C ILE A 47 13.52 0.34 0.56
N ASP A 48 13.46 0.62 -0.74
CA ASP A 48 13.45 1.99 -1.24
C ASP A 48 12.20 2.71 -0.73
N ALA A 49 12.39 3.92 -0.20
CA ALA A 49 11.34 4.69 0.45
C ALA A 49 11.30 6.14 -0.06
N ILE A 50 10.08 6.71 0.01
CA ILE A 50 9.85 8.13 -0.26
C ILE A 50 9.59 8.80 1.07
N SER A 51 10.37 9.84 1.40
CA SER A 51 10.19 10.62 2.61
C SER A 51 8.76 11.20 2.69
N THR A 52 8.23 11.26 3.89
CA THR A 52 6.96 11.92 4.17
C THR A 52 7.08 13.44 4.31
N GLY A 53 8.31 13.98 4.27
CA GLY A 53 8.60 15.37 4.60
C GLY A 53 8.64 15.65 6.10
N SER A 54 8.31 14.67 6.93
CA SER A 54 8.37 14.76 8.40
C SER A 54 9.43 13.81 8.93
N LEU A 55 10.53 14.36 9.43
CA LEU A 55 11.64 13.55 10.01
C LEU A 55 11.14 12.62 11.12
N GLY A 56 10.23 13.11 11.99
CA GLY A 56 9.68 12.31 13.08
C GLY A 56 8.88 11.11 12.59
N LEU A 57 8.08 11.29 11.53
CA LEU A 57 7.30 10.23 10.93
C LEU A 57 8.21 9.23 10.17
N ASP A 58 9.19 9.72 9.43
CA ASP A 58 10.14 8.89 8.69
C ASP A 58 10.93 7.97 9.63
N ILE A 59 11.37 8.50 10.79
CA ILE A 59 12.02 7.72 11.84
C ILE A 59 11.05 6.68 12.43
N ALA A 60 9.81 7.07 12.72
CA ALA A 60 8.81 6.17 13.30
C ALA A 60 8.42 5.02 12.35
N LEU A 61 8.43 5.25 11.04
CA LEU A 61 8.22 4.22 10.02
C LEU A 61 9.39 3.23 9.90
N GLY A 62 10.57 3.57 10.42
CA GLY A 62 11.71 2.68 10.50
C GLY A 62 12.50 2.47 9.19
N ILE A 63 11.97 2.91 8.06
CA ILE A 63 12.58 2.77 6.71
C ILE A 63 12.86 4.13 6.05
N GLY A 64 12.67 5.23 6.77
CA GLY A 64 12.93 6.57 6.26
C GLY A 64 11.83 7.16 5.36
N GLY A 65 10.61 6.63 5.42
CA GLY A 65 9.47 7.12 4.66
C GLY A 65 8.47 6.04 4.29
N LEU A 66 7.68 6.29 3.26
CA LEU A 66 6.72 5.35 2.71
C LEU A 66 7.41 4.37 1.74
N PRO A 67 7.18 3.03 1.87
CA PRO A 67 7.84 2.03 1.03
C PRO A 67 7.42 2.14 -0.42
N ARG A 68 8.37 2.11 -1.36
CA ARG A 68 8.08 2.09 -2.80
C ARG A 68 7.43 0.78 -3.25
N GLY A 69 6.58 0.88 -4.30
CA GLY A 69 5.90 -0.27 -4.89
C GLY A 69 4.83 -0.88 -3.98
N ARG A 70 4.20 -0.08 -3.12
CA ARG A 70 3.15 -0.50 -2.19
C ARG A 70 1.92 0.39 -2.31
N ILE A 71 0.77 -0.20 -2.01
CA ILE A 71 -0.46 0.55 -1.74
C ILE A 71 -0.41 0.94 -0.26
N ILE A 72 -0.57 2.23 0.00
CA ILE A 72 -0.49 2.81 1.34
C ILE A 72 -1.83 3.49 1.61
N GLU A 73 -2.48 3.08 2.67
CA GLU A 73 -3.74 3.66 3.12
C GLU A 73 -3.45 4.61 4.29
N ILE A 74 -3.91 5.86 4.16
CA ILE A 74 -3.85 6.87 5.21
C ILE A 74 -5.30 7.16 5.63
N TYR A 75 -5.66 6.81 6.85
CA TYR A 75 -7.01 6.98 7.37
C TYR A 75 -7.02 7.81 8.65
N GLY A 76 -8.15 8.41 8.94
CA GLY A 76 -8.36 9.26 10.12
C GLY A 76 -9.57 10.15 9.95
N PRO A 77 -9.95 10.90 11.01
CA PRO A 77 -11.09 11.80 10.95
C PRO A 77 -10.87 12.92 9.93
N GLU A 78 -11.94 13.61 9.59
CA GLU A 78 -11.88 14.83 8.78
C GLU A 78 -10.93 15.85 9.41
N SER A 79 -10.29 16.68 8.57
CA SER A 79 -9.34 17.72 8.99
C SER A 79 -8.14 17.22 9.80
N SER A 80 -7.83 15.90 9.78
CA SER A 80 -6.67 15.32 10.47
C SER A 80 -5.33 15.51 9.74
N GLY A 81 -5.35 16.10 8.55
CA GLY A 81 -4.14 16.37 7.76
C GLY A 81 -3.76 15.26 6.77
N LYS A 82 -4.67 14.33 6.41
CA LYS A 82 -4.42 13.26 5.43
C LYS A 82 -3.91 13.82 4.09
N THR A 83 -4.69 14.70 3.47
CA THR A 83 -4.32 15.38 2.21
C THR A 83 -3.01 16.16 2.35
N THR A 84 -2.80 16.83 3.48
CA THR A 84 -1.54 17.56 3.75
C THR A 84 -0.34 16.62 3.74
N LEU A 85 -0.46 15.46 4.40
CA LEU A 85 0.60 14.45 4.41
C LEU A 85 0.86 13.90 3.00
N ALA A 86 -0.20 13.58 2.24
CA ALA A 86 -0.07 13.08 0.88
C ALA A 86 0.63 14.11 -0.03
N LEU A 87 0.28 15.40 0.07
CA LEU A 87 0.94 16.46 -0.68
C LEU A 87 2.41 16.65 -0.30
N HIS A 88 2.78 16.47 0.97
CA HIS A 88 4.19 16.46 1.36
C HIS A 88 4.94 15.29 0.72
N VAL A 89 4.35 14.10 0.69
CA VAL A 89 4.96 12.92 0.03
C VAL A 89 5.14 13.17 -1.47
N VAL A 90 4.13 13.76 -2.13
CA VAL A 90 4.23 14.20 -3.54
C VAL A 90 5.38 15.17 -3.74
N ALA A 91 5.47 16.22 -2.90
CA ALA A 91 6.55 17.21 -2.99
C ALA A 91 7.94 16.55 -2.81
N GLU A 92 8.09 15.62 -1.86
CA GLU A 92 9.36 14.91 -1.64
C GLU A 92 9.72 13.99 -2.83
N ALA A 93 8.73 13.36 -3.47
CA ALA A 93 8.96 12.58 -4.68
C ALA A 93 9.39 13.46 -5.86
N GLN A 94 8.70 14.57 -6.08
CA GLN A 94 9.02 15.53 -7.16
C GLN A 94 10.42 16.11 -6.99
N LYS A 95 10.88 16.41 -5.76
CA LYS A 95 12.25 16.85 -5.48
C LYS A 95 13.31 15.84 -5.94
N LYS A 96 12.97 14.55 -6.01
CA LYS A 96 13.82 13.48 -6.52
C LYS A 96 13.63 13.23 -8.03
N GLY A 97 12.86 14.07 -8.72
CA GLY A 97 12.54 13.93 -10.14
C GLY A 97 11.44 12.93 -10.46
N GLY A 98 10.66 12.52 -9.44
CA GLY A 98 9.55 11.57 -9.61
C GLY A 98 8.33 12.22 -10.27
N THR A 99 7.67 11.48 -11.16
CA THR A 99 6.39 11.84 -11.76
C THR A 99 5.26 11.49 -10.81
N CYS A 100 4.39 12.47 -10.51
CA CYS A 100 3.31 12.30 -9.55
C CYS A 100 1.94 12.57 -10.19
N ALA A 101 0.94 11.79 -9.76
CA ALA A 101 -0.45 11.96 -10.15
C ALA A 101 -1.36 12.05 -8.92
N PHE A 102 -2.42 12.84 -9.02
CA PHE A 102 -3.42 13.04 -7.98
C PHE A 102 -4.81 12.84 -8.55
N VAL A 103 -5.54 11.85 -8.06
CA VAL A 103 -6.94 11.60 -8.39
C VAL A 103 -7.77 12.21 -7.26
N ASP A 104 -8.34 13.39 -7.54
CA ASP A 104 -9.12 14.18 -6.61
C ASP A 104 -10.61 13.86 -6.76
N ALA A 105 -11.08 12.84 -6.07
CA ALA A 105 -12.48 12.44 -6.10
C ALA A 105 -13.41 13.34 -5.25
N GLU A 106 -12.82 14.14 -4.37
CA GLU A 106 -13.58 15.14 -3.58
C GLU A 106 -13.69 16.49 -4.29
N HIS A 107 -12.94 16.71 -5.38
CA HIS A 107 -12.84 17.99 -6.07
C HIS A 107 -12.43 19.15 -5.14
N ALA A 108 -11.62 18.86 -4.16
CA ALA A 108 -11.26 19.77 -3.06
C ALA A 108 -9.79 20.19 -3.04
N LEU A 109 -8.98 19.76 -4.01
CA LEU A 109 -7.56 20.07 -4.05
C LEU A 109 -7.32 21.57 -4.32
N ASP A 110 -6.70 22.25 -3.36
CA ASP A 110 -6.23 23.63 -3.50
C ASP A 110 -4.81 23.69 -4.03
N ALA A 111 -4.67 24.11 -5.29
CA ALA A 111 -3.37 24.26 -5.96
C ALA A 111 -2.45 25.27 -5.24
N SER A 112 -3.01 26.34 -4.65
CA SER A 112 -2.24 27.33 -3.90
C SER A 112 -1.68 26.72 -2.61
N TYR A 113 -2.45 25.86 -1.96
CA TYR A 113 -2.01 25.13 -0.78
C TYR A 113 -0.95 24.10 -1.13
N ALA A 114 -1.16 23.30 -2.17
CA ALA A 114 -0.18 22.33 -2.66
C ALA A 114 1.16 23.00 -2.97
N LYS A 115 1.14 24.16 -3.66
CA LYS A 115 2.33 24.94 -3.96
C LYS A 115 3.06 25.41 -2.69
N LYS A 116 2.33 25.85 -1.65
CA LYS A 116 2.92 26.26 -0.36
C LYS A 116 3.58 25.10 0.36
N LEU A 117 3.09 23.87 0.19
CA LEU A 117 3.70 22.65 0.73
C LEU A 117 4.92 22.16 -0.06
N GLY A 118 5.21 22.82 -1.20
CA GLY A 118 6.39 22.53 -2.03
C GLY A 118 6.12 21.64 -3.22
N CYS A 119 4.84 21.38 -3.55
CA CYS A 119 4.52 20.65 -4.77
C CYS A 119 4.80 21.53 -6.01
N ASP A 120 5.38 20.93 -7.02
CA ASP A 120 5.48 21.46 -8.36
C ASP A 120 4.14 21.22 -9.07
N ILE A 121 3.27 22.24 -9.04
CA ILE A 121 1.91 22.15 -9.59
C ILE A 121 1.89 22.13 -11.13
N GLU A 122 2.93 22.62 -11.79
CA GLU A 122 3.03 22.62 -13.25
C GLU A 122 3.28 21.22 -13.80
N ASN A 123 3.93 20.33 -13.01
CA ASN A 123 4.25 18.96 -13.36
C ASN A 123 3.43 17.91 -12.57
N LEU A 124 2.45 18.33 -11.79
CA LEU A 124 1.55 17.43 -11.09
C LEU A 124 0.37 17.06 -12.00
N LEU A 125 0.22 15.78 -12.33
CA LEU A 125 -0.95 15.29 -13.05
C LEU A 125 -2.17 15.27 -12.13
N ILE A 126 -3.26 15.91 -12.54
CA ILE A 126 -4.51 15.95 -11.76
C ILE A 126 -5.64 15.35 -12.58
N SER A 127 -6.44 14.50 -11.95
CA SER A 127 -7.69 13.98 -12.50
C SER A 127 -8.80 14.17 -11.47
N GLN A 128 -9.97 14.60 -11.93
CA GLN A 128 -11.17 14.81 -11.12
C GLN A 128 -12.33 13.99 -11.70
N PRO A 129 -12.38 12.70 -11.38
CA PRO A 129 -13.39 11.79 -11.93
C PRO A 129 -14.76 12.02 -11.29
N ASP A 130 -15.83 11.83 -12.10
CA ASP A 130 -17.21 11.95 -11.62
C ASP A 130 -17.72 10.66 -10.94
N THR A 131 -17.10 9.51 -11.22
CA THR A 131 -17.50 8.19 -10.68
C THR A 131 -16.32 7.41 -10.16
N GLY A 132 -16.57 6.48 -9.23
CA GLY A 132 -15.55 5.58 -8.70
C GLY A 132 -14.93 4.69 -9.77
N GLU A 133 -15.73 4.18 -10.72
CA GLU A 133 -15.24 3.37 -11.84
C GLU A 133 -14.25 4.17 -12.71
N GLN A 134 -14.57 5.42 -13.02
CA GLN A 134 -13.69 6.30 -13.80
C GLN A 134 -12.37 6.56 -13.05
N ALA A 135 -12.45 6.83 -11.75
CA ALA A 135 -11.26 7.02 -10.91
C ALA A 135 -10.34 5.79 -10.96
N LEU A 136 -10.90 4.59 -10.86
CA LEU A 136 -10.15 3.34 -10.87
C LEU A 136 -9.57 3.01 -12.25
N GLU A 137 -10.31 3.29 -13.33
CA GLU A 137 -9.83 3.08 -14.71
C GLU A 137 -8.64 4.01 -15.04
N ILE A 138 -8.73 5.29 -14.63
CA ILE A 138 -7.63 6.25 -14.76
C ILE A 138 -6.43 5.78 -13.94
N THR A 139 -6.67 5.37 -12.69
CA THR A 139 -5.63 4.84 -11.80
C THR A 139 -4.94 3.63 -12.41
N ASP A 140 -5.70 2.62 -12.88
CA ASP A 140 -5.14 1.42 -13.50
C ASP A 140 -4.30 1.76 -14.74
N THR A 141 -4.78 2.67 -15.58
CA THR A 141 -4.06 3.12 -16.78
C THR A 141 -2.73 3.79 -16.42
N LEU A 142 -2.73 4.69 -15.43
CA LEU A 142 -1.51 5.38 -14.98
C LEU A 142 -0.52 4.41 -14.34
N VAL A 143 -1.01 3.48 -13.50
CA VAL A 143 -0.17 2.47 -12.86
C VAL A 143 0.46 1.53 -13.89
N ARG A 144 -0.32 1.05 -14.87
CA ARG A 144 0.17 0.16 -15.95
C ARG A 144 1.16 0.83 -16.88
N SER A 145 1.09 2.15 -17.03
CA SER A 145 2.08 2.89 -17.83
C SER A 145 3.50 2.79 -17.27
N ASN A 146 3.63 2.48 -15.98
CA ASN A 146 4.90 2.46 -15.23
C ASN A 146 5.69 3.79 -15.33
N ALA A 147 5.02 4.89 -15.68
CA ALA A 147 5.61 6.22 -15.82
C ALA A 147 5.38 7.12 -14.61
N VAL A 148 4.59 6.66 -13.63
CA VAL A 148 4.23 7.41 -12.43
C VAL A 148 4.92 6.79 -11.22
N ASP A 149 5.60 7.60 -10.41
CA ASP A 149 6.28 7.16 -9.18
C ASP A 149 5.33 7.16 -7.97
N ILE A 150 4.42 8.13 -7.91
CA ILE A 150 3.38 8.25 -6.89
C ILE A 150 2.06 8.56 -7.54
N LEU A 151 1.01 7.85 -7.09
CA LEU A 151 -0.36 8.17 -7.40
C LEU A 151 -1.13 8.30 -6.09
N VAL A 152 -1.80 9.43 -5.87
CA VAL A 152 -2.67 9.69 -4.73
C VAL A 152 -4.12 9.58 -5.18
N ILE A 153 -4.96 8.95 -4.35
CA ILE A 153 -6.43 8.95 -4.52
C ILE A 153 -7.02 9.58 -3.27
N ASP A 154 -7.62 10.75 -3.43
CA ASP A 154 -8.24 11.51 -2.33
C ASP A 154 -9.72 11.80 -2.66
N SER A 155 -10.68 11.23 -1.97
CA SER A 155 -10.55 10.15 -0.99
C SER A 155 -11.27 8.90 -1.49
N VAL A 156 -10.89 7.73 -0.95
CA VAL A 156 -11.60 6.47 -1.25
C VAL A 156 -13.09 6.55 -0.85
N ALA A 157 -13.41 7.30 0.20
CA ALA A 157 -14.79 7.51 0.65
C ALA A 157 -15.65 8.28 -0.36
N ALA A 158 -15.04 9.12 -1.21
CA ALA A 158 -15.71 9.89 -2.25
C ALA A 158 -15.91 9.12 -3.57
N LEU A 159 -15.39 7.90 -3.66
CA LEU A 159 -15.60 7.05 -4.83
C LEU A 159 -17.04 6.53 -4.88
N VAL A 160 -17.92 7.29 -5.52
CA VAL A 160 -19.33 6.91 -5.68
C VAL A 160 -19.49 6.02 -6.92
N PRO A 161 -20.10 4.82 -6.79
CA PRO A 161 -20.39 3.96 -7.92
C PRO A 161 -21.34 4.62 -8.92
N ARG A 162 -21.14 4.42 -10.22
CA ARG A 162 -22.01 4.94 -11.28
C ARG A 162 -23.47 4.52 -11.08
N ALA A 163 -23.68 3.27 -10.67
CA ALA A 163 -25.02 2.75 -10.43
C ALA A 163 -25.75 3.49 -9.29
N GLU A 164 -25.03 4.08 -8.36
CA GLU A 164 -25.59 4.90 -7.28
C GLU A 164 -25.94 6.32 -7.77
N ILE A 165 -25.18 6.83 -8.74
CA ILE A 165 -25.43 8.15 -9.35
C ILE A 165 -26.60 8.09 -10.33
N GLU A 166 -26.70 7.01 -11.13
CA GLU A 166 -27.72 6.82 -12.19
C GLU A 166 -28.97 6.09 -11.69
N GLY A 167 -28.96 5.52 -10.47
CA GLY A 167 -30.06 4.77 -9.86
C GLY A 167 -31.22 5.66 -9.42
N GLU A 168 -32.43 5.06 -9.28
CA GLU A 168 -33.60 5.75 -8.75
C GLU A 168 -33.54 5.84 -7.21
N MET A 169 -34.20 6.88 -6.66
CA MET A 169 -34.27 7.08 -5.23
C MET A 169 -35.02 5.92 -4.55
N GLY A 170 -34.28 5.09 -3.78
CA GLY A 170 -34.80 3.89 -3.11
C GLY A 170 -34.18 2.58 -3.56
N ASP A 171 -33.34 2.57 -4.59
CA ASP A 171 -32.58 1.41 -5.00
C ASP A 171 -31.54 1.05 -3.93
N SER A 172 -31.44 -0.23 -3.58
CA SER A 172 -30.51 -0.71 -2.57
C SER A 172 -29.17 -1.05 -3.21
N HIS A 173 -28.19 -0.18 -3.05
CA HIS A 173 -26.83 -0.37 -3.59
C HIS A 173 -25.81 -0.82 -2.52
N VAL A 174 -26.24 -1.64 -1.58
CA VAL A 174 -25.42 -2.10 -0.45
C VAL A 174 -24.14 -2.80 -0.95
N GLY A 175 -22.99 -2.28 -0.53
CA GLY A 175 -21.69 -2.91 -0.76
C GLY A 175 -21.03 -2.61 -2.11
N LEU A 176 -21.60 -1.79 -2.99
CA LEU A 176 -20.99 -1.44 -4.29
C LEU A 176 -19.65 -0.70 -4.11
N GLN A 177 -19.58 0.27 -3.21
CA GLN A 177 -18.34 0.99 -2.92
C GLN A 177 -17.24 0.07 -2.38
N ALA A 178 -17.58 -0.83 -1.46
CA ALA A 178 -16.64 -1.81 -0.92
C ALA A 178 -16.10 -2.74 -2.02
N ARG A 179 -16.94 -3.13 -2.98
CA ARG A 179 -16.56 -3.93 -4.14
C ARG A 179 -15.60 -3.21 -5.07
N LEU A 180 -15.84 -1.92 -5.36
CA LEU A 180 -14.93 -1.09 -6.15
C LEU A 180 -13.53 -1.04 -5.53
N VAL A 181 -13.43 -0.77 -4.23
CA VAL A 181 -12.15 -0.71 -3.50
C VAL A 181 -11.45 -2.08 -3.49
N PHE A 182 -12.19 -3.17 -3.33
CA PHE A 182 -11.65 -4.53 -3.36
C PHE A 182 -11.12 -4.90 -4.75
N ASP A 183 -11.86 -4.58 -5.80
CA ASP A 183 -11.45 -4.83 -7.18
C ASP A 183 -10.21 -4.02 -7.58
N ALA A 184 -10.07 -2.78 -7.09
CA ALA A 184 -8.86 -1.97 -7.26
C ALA A 184 -7.62 -2.63 -6.64
N ARG A 185 -7.73 -3.16 -5.42
CA ARG A 185 -6.63 -3.90 -4.76
C ARG A 185 -6.21 -5.14 -5.54
N ASN A 186 -7.15 -5.83 -6.18
CA ASN A 186 -6.89 -7.04 -6.97
C ASN A 186 -6.33 -6.75 -8.37
N ALA A 187 -6.73 -5.63 -8.99
CA ALA A 187 -6.28 -5.23 -10.33
C ALA A 187 -4.77 -4.97 -10.37
N PHE A 188 -4.21 -4.56 -9.24
CA PHE A 188 -2.78 -4.22 -9.13
C PHE A 188 -1.88 -5.42 -8.86
N GLY A 189 -1.87 -6.56 -9.60
CA GLY A 189 -1.02 -7.75 -9.42
C GLY A 189 0.44 -7.51 -8.93
N GLN A 190 1.30 -8.51 -8.83
CA GLN A 190 2.54 -8.47 -8.01
C GLN A 190 3.79 -7.82 -8.63
N ASP A 191 3.74 -7.20 -9.80
CA ASP A 191 4.91 -6.63 -10.48
C ASP A 191 5.18 -5.15 -10.12
N ARG A 192 6.45 -4.75 -10.23
CA ARG A 192 7.01 -3.42 -9.86
C ARG A 192 6.07 -2.27 -10.20
N ARG A 193 5.60 -1.53 -9.19
CA ARG A 193 4.54 -0.55 -9.33
C ARG A 193 4.86 0.77 -8.66
N PRO A 194 4.27 1.87 -9.15
CA PRO A 194 4.28 3.14 -8.43
C PRO A 194 3.64 2.98 -7.06
N ASN A 195 3.95 3.88 -6.15
CA ASN A 195 3.24 3.96 -4.88
C ASN A 195 1.84 4.50 -5.14
N VAL A 196 0.82 3.76 -4.71
CA VAL A 196 -0.55 4.26 -4.65
C VAL A 196 -0.82 4.64 -3.20
N VAL A 197 -1.10 5.92 -2.96
CA VAL A 197 -1.50 6.45 -1.65
C VAL A 197 -3.00 6.69 -1.72
N ALA A 198 -3.77 5.96 -0.92
CA ALA A 198 -5.22 6.12 -0.81
C ALA A 198 -5.57 6.82 0.51
N LEU A 199 -6.43 7.82 0.48
CA LEU A 199 -6.88 8.62 1.62
C LEU A 199 -8.33 8.30 1.98
#